data_63c857f0ce237da8163e2af21f0655d2
#
_entry.id   63c857f0ce237da8163e2af21f0655d2
#
_cell.length_a   1.000
_cell.length_b   1.000
_cell.length_c   1.000
_cell.angle_alpha   90.00
_cell.angle_beta   90.00
_cell.angle_gamma   90.00
#
_symmetry.space_group_name_H-M   'P 1'
#
loop_
_entity.id
_entity.type
_entity.pdbx_description
1 polymer ?
#
loop_
_entity_poly.entity_id
_entity_poly.type
_entity_poly.pdbx_seq_one_letter_code
_entity_poly.pdbx_strand_id
1 'polypeptide(L)'
;MKDPLTPLLAHFKAQAQLFYSGNLCNDVTFGDDLGTGFLHLLKAGSIKMQDATGYAVTLQEPTLVFYSRPLQHRFHPAPNGGADLVCASMRFKHQAFNPILQALPARFECPLSSLKGVESLLDLLFKEAFDTKPGRQEVLDRLFEVLLIDLLRVVLVGQENASGLLRSLTHPQISKAVAAIHADPAHQWSLETLAELAGMSRSSFASTFKDEIGDSPGNYLSRWRITLSQALIREGVPLKLVAERVGYVSQAGFLRAFKIQMGMSPTSWRNHQEK
;
A
#
# COMPACT_ATOMS: atom_id res chain seq x y z
N MET A 1 19.93 -1.81 12.19
CA MET A 1 19.28 -1.13 11.03
C MET A 1 17.86 -0.79 11.44
N LYS A 2 17.42 0.47 11.34
CA LYS A 2 16.02 0.84 11.67
C LYS A 2 15.12 0.23 10.60
N ASP A 3 14.03 -0.40 11.00
CA ASP A 3 13.03 -0.97 10.09
C ASP A 3 12.31 0.15 9.32
N PRO A 4 12.49 0.26 7.99
CA PRO A 4 11.89 1.35 7.22
C PRO A 4 10.41 1.12 6.91
N LEU A 5 9.88 -0.10 7.04
CA LEU A 5 8.49 -0.44 6.78
C LEU A 5 7.57 -0.11 7.94
N THR A 6 8.01 -0.30 9.18
CA THR A 6 7.17 -0.11 10.38
C THR A 6 6.52 1.28 10.44
N PRO A 7 7.22 2.42 10.21
CA PRO A 7 6.57 3.73 10.23
C PRO A 7 5.52 3.90 9.12
N LEU A 8 5.79 3.34 7.93
CA LEU A 8 4.85 3.37 6.81
C LEU A 8 3.59 2.58 7.11
N LEU A 9 3.75 1.33 7.56
CA LEU A 9 2.64 0.45 7.90
C LEU A 9 1.82 0.98 9.08
N ALA A 10 2.47 1.57 10.08
CA ALA A 10 1.78 2.19 11.21
C ALA A 10 0.90 3.38 10.78
N HIS A 11 1.35 4.15 9.75
CA HIS A 11 0.61 5.29 9.25
C HIS A 11 -0.47 4.91 8.22
N PHE A 12 -0.12 4.09 7.25
CA PHE A 12 -1.00 3.68 6.16
C PHE A 12 -1.78 2.40 6.44
N LYS A 13 -2.01 2.07 7.69
CA LYS A 13 -2.71 0.86 8.14
C LYS A 13 -3.59 0.26 7.04
N ALA A 14 -3.15 -0.86 6.51
CA ALA A 14 -3.99 -1.69 5.67
C ALA A 14 -5.04 -2.36 6.55
N GLN A 15 -6.26 -2.40 6.07
CA GLN A 15 -7.34 -3.18 6.66
C GLN A 15 -7.78 -4.19 5.62
N ALA A 16 -7.75 -5.45 5.98
CA ALA A 16 -8.32 -6.51 5.18
C ALA A 16 -9.74 -6.80 5.66
N GLN A 17 -10.59 -7.19 4.74
CA GLN A 17 -11.92 -7.70 5.03
C GLN A 17 -12.22 -8.85 4.11
N LEU A 18 -12.33 -10.06 4.67
CA LEU A 18 -12.79 -11.23 3.93
C LEU A 18 -14.20 -10.99 3.40
N PHE A 19 -14.44 -11.25 2.12
CA PHE A 19 -15.77 -11.18 1.54
C PHE A 19 -16.20 -12.47 0.85
N TYR A 20 -15.26 -13.38 0.54
CA TYR A 20 -15.58 -14.66 -0.06
C TYR A 20 -14.61 -15.75 0.40
N SER A 21 -15.14 -16.95 0.68
CA SER A 21 -14.35 -18.17 0.83
C SER A 21 -15.24 -19.35 0.49
N GLY A 22 -14.77 -20.19 -0.41
CA GLY A 22 -15.53 -21.36 -0.89
C GLY A 22 -15.16 -21.76 -2.31
N ASN A 23 -15.90 -22.72 -2.83
CA ASN A 23 -15.77 -23.17 -4.21
C ASN A 23 -16.59 -22.25 -5.14
N LEU A 24 -15.90 -21.55 -6.04
CA LEU A 24 -16.52 -20.70 -7.05
C LEU A 24 -16.89 -21.51 -8.28
N CYS A 25 -18.20 -21.61 -8.58
CA CYS A 25 -18.73 -22.36 -9.72
C CYS A 25 -19.30 -21.49 -10.83
N ASN A 26 -19.48 -20.18 -10.58
CA ASN A 26 -20.06 -19.23 -11.53
C ASN A 26 -19.15 -18.03 -11.76
N ASP A 27 -19.37 -17.37 -12.88
CA ASP A 27 -18.70 -16.12 -13.20
C ASP A 27 -18.95 -15.06 -12.13
N VAL A 28 -17.92 -14.34 -11.76
CA VAL A 28 -18.02 -13.22 -10.80
C VAL A 28 -17.16 -12.05 -11.27
N THR A 29 -17.67 -10.84 -11.07
CA THR A 29 -16.96 -9.58 -11.36
C THR A 29 -16.71 -8.82 -10.06
N PHE A 30 -15.48 -8.33 -9.90
CA PHE A 30 -15.02 -7.52 -8.77
C PHE A 30 -14.55 -6.15 -9.26
N GLY A 31 -14.47 -5.16 -8.37
CA GLY A 31 -13.78 -3.90 -8.64
C GLY A 31 -14.67 -2.68 -8.82
N ASP A 32 -15.96 -2.72 -8.44
CA ASP A 32 -16.87 -1.58 -8.53
C ASP A 32 -16.68 -0.56 -7.38
N ASP A 33 -15.99 -0.94 -6.31
CA ASP A 33 -15.75 -0.09 -5.14
C ASP A 33 -14.55 0.84 -5.34
N LEU A 34 -14.79 2.14 -5.36
CA LEU A 34 -13.75 3.17 -5.38
C LEU A 34 -12.83 3.04 -4.15
N GLY A 35 -11.55 2.90 -4.40
CA GLY A 35 -10.54 2.93 -3.36
C GLY A 35 -10.26 1.60 -2.65
N THR A 36 -10.78 0.49 -3.16
CA THR A 36 -10.55 -0.85 -2.59
C THR A 36 -9.63 -1.65 -3.50
N GLY A 37 -8.55 -2.21 -2.95
CA GLY A 37 -7.76 -3.26 -3.58
C GLY A 37 -8.37 -4.63 -3.28
N PHE A 38 -7.93 -5.67 -4.00
CA PHE A 38 -8.43 -7.03 -3.83
C PHE A 38 -7.28 -8.01 -3.76
N LEU A 39 -7.36 -8.93 -2.82
CA LEU A 39 -6.43 -10.04 -2.69
C LEU A 39 -7.21 -11.35 -2.82
N HIS A 40 -6.86 -12.15 -3.81
CA HIS A 40 -7.47 -13.42 -4.10
C HIS A 40 -6.43 -14.53 -3.98
N LEU A 41 -6.79 -15.59 -3.28
CA LEU A 41 -5.99 -16.81 -3.13
C LEU A 41 -6.73 -17.95 -3.80
N LEU A 42 -6.21 -18.45 -4.92
CA LEU A 42 -6.63 -19.71 -5.51
C LEU A 42 -5.93 -20.83 -4.72
N LYS A 43 -6.71 -21.68 -4.06
CA LYS A 43 -6.21 -22.86 -3.34
C LYS A 43 -6.14 -24.10 -4.23
N ALA A 44 -7.18 -24.31 -5.02
CA ALA A 44 -7.30 -25.47 -5.91
C ALA A 44 -8.29 -25.18 -7.05
N GLY A 45 -8.23 -25.98 -8.09
CA GLY A 45 -9.07 -25.84 -9.28
C GLY A 45 -8.42 -25.01 -10.37
N SER A 46 -9.22 -24.58 -11.35
CA SER A 46 -8.77 -23.75 -12.46
C SER A 46 -9.70 -22.58 -12.68
N ILE A 47 -9.13 -21.41 -12.94
CA ILE A 47 -9.87 -20.17 -13.13
C ILE A 47 -9.25 -19.32 -14.24
N LYS A 48 -10.06 -18.88 -15.18
CA LYS A 48 -9.67 -17.84 -16.14
C LYS A 48 -9.96 -16.49 -15.52
N MET A 49 -8.95 -15.67 -15.41
CA MET A 49 -9.02 -14.29 -14.92
C MET A 49 -8.89 -13.33 -16.11
N GLN A 50 -9.70 -12.28 -16.10
CA GLN A 50 -9.63 -11.19 -17.08
C GLN A 50 -9.84 -9.84 -16.38
N ASP A 51 -9.09 -8.82 -16.71
CA ASP A 51 -9.25 -7.47 -16.15
C ASP A 51 -9.59 -6.41 -17.21
N ALA A 52 -9.96 -5.21 -16.74
CA ALA A 52 -10.35 -4.09 -17.60
C ALA A 52 -9.22 -3.54 -18.47
N THR A 53 -7.96 -3.94 -18.26
CA THR A 53 -6.83 -3.57 -19.15
C THR A 53 -6.74 -4.47 -20.37
N GLY A 54 -7.58 -5.51 -20.46
CA GLY A 54 -7.53 -6.54 -21.51
C GLY A 54 -6.59 -7.70 -21.19
N TYR A 55 -5.97 -7.71 -20.01
CA TYR A 55 -5.17 -8.83 -19.58
C TYR A 55 -6.06 -10.02 -19.26
N ALA A 56 -5.65 -11.21 -19.74
CA ALA A 56 -6.32 -12.46 -19.45
C ALA A 56 -5.31 -13.59 -19.24
N VAL A 57 -5.53 -14.39 -18.20
CA VAL A 57 -4.69 -15.55 -17.87
C VAL A 57 -5.56 -16.68 -17.29
N THR A 58 -5.14 -17.92 -17.48
CA THR A 58 -5.73 -19.08 -16.84
C THR A 58 -4.80 -19.58 -15.76
N LEU A 59 -5.27 -19.53 -14.51
CA LEU A 59 -4.57 -20.03 -13.34
C LEU A 59 -4.97 -21.49 -13.12
N GLN A 60 -3.98 -22.40 -13.05
CA GLN A 60 -4.18 -23.84 -12.89
C GLN A 60 -3.46 -24.42 -11.68
N GLU A 61 -2.73 -23.57 -10.94
CA GLU A 61 -2.02 -23.93 -9.72
C GLU A 61 -2.37 -22.95 -8.61
N PRO A 62 -2.15 -23.31 -7.35
CA PRO A 62 -2.36 -22.39 -6.22
C PRO A 62 -1.63 -21.08 -6.44
N THR A 63 -2.37 -19.98 -6.56
CA THR A 63 -1.86 -18.67 -6.99
C THR A 63 -2.46 -17.57 -6.14
N LEU A 64 -1.62 -16.58 -5.82
CA LEU A 64 -2.02 -15.30 -5.25
C LEU A 64 -2.19 -14.29 -6.39
N VAL A 65 -3.30 -13.57 -6.36
CA VAL A 65 -3.56 -12.41 -7.23
C VAL A 65 -3.90 -11.22 -6.35
N PHE A 66 -3.13 -10.15 -6.47
CA PHE A 66 -3.32 -8.92 -5.73
C PHE A 66 -3.51 -7.73 -6.67
N TYR A 67 -4.65 -7.09 -6.56
CA TYR A 67 -4.93 -5.79 -7.16
C TYR A 67 -4.72 -4.70 -6.10
N SER A 68 -3.66 -3.93 -6.23
CA SER A 68 -3.30 -2.88 -5.25
C SER A 68 -4.23 -1.66 -5.32
N ARG A 69 -4.97 -1.50 -6.41
CA ARG A 69 -5.88 -0.40 -6.73
C ARG A 69 -7.19 -0.95 -7.28
N PRO A 70 -8.28 -0.15 -7.25
CA PRO A 70 -9.50 -0.52 -7.94
C PRO A 70 -9.23 -0.80 -9.41
N LEU A 71 -9.44 -2.04 -9.81
CA LEU A 71 -9.35 -2.48 -11.19
C LEU A 71 -10.42 -3.55 -11.38
N GLN A 72 -11.37 -3.26 -12.26
CA GLN A 72 -12.43 -4.23 -12.57
C GLN A 72 -11.81 -5.50 -13.17
N HIS A 73 -12.16 -6.63 -12.60
CA HIS A 73 -11.71 -7.93 -13.06
C HIS A 73 -12.80 -8.99 -12.88
N ARG A 74 -12.74 -10.00 -13.73
CA ARG A 74 -13.71 -11.09 -13.78
C ARG A 74 -13.02 -12.44 -13.68
N PHE A 75 -13.63 -13.32 -12.93
CA PHE A 75 -13.23 -14.70 -12.76
C PHE A 75 -14.25 -15.62 -13.42
N HIS A 76 -13.74 -16.54 -14.26
CA HIS A 76 -14.48 -17.58 -14.94
C HIS A 76 -13.92 -18.93 -14.48
N PRO A 77 -14.55 -19.61 -13.51
CA PRO A 77 -14.11 -20.92 -13.06
C PRO A 77 -14.29 -21.97 -14.15
N ALA A 78 -13.48 -23.03 -14.10
CA ALA A 78 -13.63 -24.14 -15.01
C ALA A 78 -15.03 -24.80 -14.85
N PRO A 79 -15.68 -25.25 -15.95
CA PRO A 79 -17.02 -25.81 -15.90
C PRO A 79 -17.13 -27.02 -15.01
N ASN A 80 -16.05 -27.82 -14.91
CA ASN A 80 -16.01 -29.06 -14.14
C ASN A 80 -15.13 -28.84 -12.89
N GLY A 81 -15.77 -28.73 -11.72
CA GLY A 81 -15.09 -28.71 -10.42
C GLY A 81 -14.92 -27.33 -9.78
N GLY A 82 -15.11 -26.24 -10.53
CA GLY A 82 -14.98 -24.89 -9.97
C GLY A 82 -13.56 -24.53 -9.52
N ALA A 83 -13.45 -23.56 -8.61
CA ALA A 83 -12.18 -23.14 -8.03
C ALA A 83 -12.35 -22.77 -6.55
N ASP A 84 -11.52 -23.35 -5.69
CA ASP A 84 -11.49 -22.99 -4.26
C ASP A 84 -10.75 -21.67 -4.07
N LEU A 85 -11.49 -20.64 -3.68
CA LEU A 85 -11.01 -19.28 -3.53
C LEU A 85 -11.21 -18.76 -2.10
N VAL A 86 -10.26 -17.92 -1.68
CA VAL A 86 -10.40 -17.07 -0.51
C VAL A 86 -10.06 -15.64 -0.94
N CYS A 87 -11.01 -14.72 -0.77
CA CYS A 87 -10.89 -13.36 -1.29
C CYS A 87 -11.12 -12.32 -0.20
N ALA A 88 -10.24 -11.35 -0.12
CA ALA A 88 -10.35 -10.21 0.78
C ALA A 88 -10.25 -8.89 0.02
N SER A 89 -11.04 -7.91 0.45
CA SER A 89 -10.85 -6.52 0.07
C SER A 89 -9.78 -5.89 0.94
N MET A 90 -8.98 -5.01 0.35
CA MET A 90 -7.85 -4.35 0.99
C MET A 90 -8.06 -2.85 0.95
N ARG A 91 -8.23 -2.22 2.11
CA ARG A 91 -8.36 -0.77 2.24
C ARG A 91 -7.13 -0.22 2.95
N PHE A 92 -6.58 0.84 2.39
CA PHE A 92 -5.47 1.56 3.01
C PHE A 92 -5.96 2.91 3.53
N LYS A 93 -5.54 3.30 4.72
CA LYS A 93 -5.76 4.67 5.16
C LYS A 93 -5.00 5.63 4.23
N HIS A 94 -5.59 6.78 3.92
CA HIS A 94 -4.97 7.86 3.12
C HIS A 94 -4.59 7.45 1.69
N GLN A 95 -5.55 6.93 0.93
CA GLN A 95 -5.33 6.37 -0.42
C GLN A 95 -4.72 7.33 -1.44
N ALA A 96 -5.12 8.61 -1.43
CA ALA A 96 -4.73 9.59 -2.46
C ALA A 96 -3.21 9.78 -2.64
N PHE A 97 -2.42 9.57 -1.58
CA PHE A 97 -0.95 9.68 -1.59
C PHE A 97 -0.29 8.59 -0.75
N ASN A 98 -0.82 7.37 -0.83
CA ASN A 98 -0.19 6.25 -0.15
C ASN A 98 1.05 5.80 -0.93
N PRO A 99 2.27 6.03 -0.42
CA PRO A 99 3.50 5.68 -1.12
C PRO A 99 3.67 4.16 -1.31
N ILE A 100 3.05 3.35 -0.46
CA ILE A 100 3.02 1.89 -0.62
C ILE A 100 2.22 1.54 -1.88
N LEU A 101 1.02 2.12 -2.05
CA LEU A 101 0.19 1.88 -3.23
C LEU A 101 0.83 2.40 -4.52
N GLN A 102 1.55 3.52 -4.45
CA GLN A 102 2.25 4.07 -5.61
C GLN A 102 3.42 3.19 -6.06
N ALA A 103 4.06 2.52 -5.13
CA ALA A 103 5.20 1.67 -5.40
C ALA A 103 4.81 0.23 -5.77
N LEU A 104 3.57 -0.19 -5.47
CA LEU A 104 3.06 -1.50 -5.87
C LEU A 104 2.56 -1.48 -7.33
N PRO A 105 2.78 -2.56 -8.09
CA PRO A 105 2.15 -2.72 -9.40
C PRO A 105 0.62 -2.75 -9.23
N ALA A 106 -0.12 -2.28 -10.24
CA ALA A 106 -1.58 -2.30 -10.21
C ALA A 106 -2.13 -3.72 -10.02
N ARG A 107 -1.46 -4.70 -10.61
CA ARG A 107 -1.69 -6.13 -10.44
C ARG A 107 -0.37 -6.83 -10.13
N PHE A 108 -0.40 -7.73 -9.16
CA PHE A 108 0.67 -8.66 -8.83
C PHE A 108 0.09 -10.07 -8.75
N GLU A 109 0.75 -11.01 -9.39
CA GLU A 109 0.35 -12.41 -9.35
C GLU A 109 1.59 -13.29 -9.19
N CYS A 110 1.48 -14.31 -8.36
CA CYS A 110 2.54 -15.29 -8.19
C CYS A 110 1.99 -16.64 -7.70
N PRO A 111 2.57 -17.77 -8.14
CA PRO A 111 2.30 -19.06 -7.54
C PRO A 111 2.58 -19.03 -6.04
N LEU A 112 1.69 -19.65 -5.23
CA LEU A 112 1.90 -19.69 -3.77
C LEU A 112 3.20 -20.43 -3.40
N SER A 113 3.64 -21.36 -4.23
CA SER A 113 4.91 -22.09 -4.08
C SER A 113 6.16 -21.20 -4.19
N SER A 114 6.04 -20.02 -4.81
CA SER A 114 7.14 -19.06 -4.93
C SER A 114 7.26 -18.13 -3.72
N LEU A 115 6.26 -18.08 -2.86
CA LEU A 115 6.24 -17.26 -1.65
C LEU A 115 6.93 -18.00 -0.50
N LYS A 116 8.24 -17.82 -0.39
CA LYS A 116 9.04 -18.47 0.67
C LYS A 116 8.81 -17.82 2.04
N GLY A 117 8.63 -18.67 3.06
CA GLY A 117 8.50 -18.23 4.45
C GLY A 117 7.08 -17.88 4.89
N VAL A 118 6.09 -18.01 3.99
CA VAL A 118 4.67 -17.77 4.30
C VAL A 118 3.82 -19.04 4.31
N GLU A 119 4.43 -20.20 4.16
CA GLU A 119 3.75 -21.49 4.03
C GLU A 119 2.81 -21.75 5.22
N SER A 120 3.33 -21.59 6.45
CA SER A 120 2.54 -21.76 7.68
C SER A 120 1.39 -20.76 7.80
N LEU A 121 1.58 -19.54 7.30
CA LEU A 121 0.53 -18.50 7.27
C LEU A 121 -0.58 -18.90 6.29
N LEU A 122 -0.22 -19.37 5.10
CA LEU A 122 -1.18 -19.82 4.09
C LEU A 122 -1.95 -21.07 4.56
N ASP A 123 -1.27 -22.03 5.20
CA ASP A 123 -1.91 -23.21 5.77
C ASP A 123 -2.94 -22.82 6.84
N LEU A 124 -2.57 -21.89 7.75
CA LEU A 124 -3.47 -21.39 8.77
C LEU A 124 -4.66 -20.65 8.14
N LEU A 125 -4.40 -19.77 7.16
CA LEU A 125 -5.42 -19.01 6.45
C LEU A 125 -6.42 -19.95 5.74
N PHE A 126 -5.94 -20.94 4.99
CA PHE A 126 -6.81 -21.88 4.31
C PHE A 126 -7.58 -22.78 5.28
N LYS A 127 -6.94 -23.23 6.37
CA LYS A 127 -7.62 -23.99 7.41
C LYS A 127 -8.76 -23.20 8.03
N GLU A 128 -8.52 -21.94 8.39
CA GLU A 128 -9.54 -21.05 8.96
C GLU A 128 -10.61 -20.69 7.93
N ALA A 129 -10.24 -20.48 6.65
CA ALA A 129 -11.15 -20.06 5.60
C ALA A 129 -12.23 -21.12 5.26
N PHE A 130 -11.94 -22.38 5.44
CA PHE A 130 -12.85 -23.49 5.17
C PHE A 130 -13.40 -24.16 6.45
N ASP A 131 -13.20 -23.53 7.62
CA ASP A 131 -13.78 -23.94 8.92
C ASP A 131 -15.00 -23.06 9.26
N THR A 132 -15.75 -23.45 10.29
CA THR A 132 -16.98 -22.75 10.74
C THR A 132 -16.87 -22.20 12.18
N LYS A 133 -15.65 -21.93 12.64
CA LYS A 133 -15.40 -21.47 14.02
C LYS A 133 -15.94 -20.08 14.32
N PRO A 134 -16.40 -19.82 15.56
CA PRO A 134 -16.72 -18.46 16.00
C PRO A 134 -15.48 -17.54 15.88
N GLY A 135 -15.68 -16.28 15.44
CA GLY A 135 -14.59 -15.33 15.27
C GLY A 135 -13.75 -15.49 14.01
N ARG A 136 -14.08 -16.50 13.14
CA ARG A 136 -13.38 -16.79 11.89
C ARG A 136 -13.12 -15.57 11.02
N GLN A 137 -14.12 -14.68 10.87
CA GLN A 137 -14.00 -13.46 10.06
C GLN A 137 -12.84 -12.59 10.56
N GLU A 138 -12.79 -12.30 11.84
CA GLU A 138 -11.75 -11.46 12.46
C GLU A 138 -10.36 -12.09 12.34
N VAL A 139 -10.28 -13.43 12.49
CA VAL A 139 -9.00 -14.14 12.31
C VAL A 139 -8.51 -14.00 10.87
N LEU A 140 -9.38 -14.24 9.89
CA LEU A 140 -9.03 -14.15 8.47
C LEU A 140 -8.63 -12.73 8.07
N ASP A 141 -9.35 -11.71 8.55
CA ASP A 141 -9.01 -10.31 8.28
C ASP A 141 -7.57 -10.00 8.77
N ARG A 142 -7.19 -10.48 9.98
CA ARG A 142 -5.82 -10.31 10.50
C ARG A 142 -4.78 -11.13 9.73
N LEU A 143 -5.11 -12.35 9.32
CA LEU A 143 -4.19 -13.17 8.52
C LEU A 143 -3.92 -12.55 7.16
N PHE A 144 -4.91 -11.95 6.52
CA PHE A 144 -4.73 -11.19 5.28
C PHE A 144 -3.88 -9.92 5.48
N GLU A 145 -4.01 -9.22 6.62
CA GLU A 145 -3.15 -8.09 6.95
C GLU A 145 -1.68 -8.53 7.12
N VAL A 146 -1.44 -9.68 7.76
CA VAL A 146 -0.08 -10.25 7.89
C VAL A 146 0.45 -10.68 6.51
N LEU A 147 -0.37 -11.35 5.70
CA LEU A 147 0.02 -11.76 4.34
C LEU A 147 0.41 -10.56 3.48
N LEU A 148 -0.30 -9.44 3.59
CA LEU A 148 0.07 -8.22 2.87
C LEU A 148 1.46 -7.70 3.29
N ILE A 149 1.81 -7.76 4.58
CA ILE A 149 3.15 -7.36 5.04
C ILE A 149 4.22 -8.25 4.41
N ASP A 150 3.98 -9.55 4.36
CA ASP A 150 4.92 -10.49 3.73
C ASP A 150 5.01 -10.29 2.22
N LEU A 151 3.91 -9.99 1.54
CA LEU A 151 3.93 -9.59 0.12
C LEU A 151 4.77 -8.33 -0.11
N LEU A 152 4.63 -7.32 0.74
CA LEU A 152 5.46 -6.12 0.66
C LEU A 152 6.95 -6.46 0.83
N ARG A 153 7.30 -7.38 1.72
CA ARG A 153 8.68 -7.87 1.89
C ARG A 153 9.18 -8.58 0.61
N VAL A 154 8.36 -9.45 0.02
CA VAL A 154 8.71 -10.13 -1.24
C VAL A 154 8.91 -9.13 -2.38
N VAL A 155 8.02 -8.16 -2.52
CA VAL A 155 8.15 -7.09 -3.52
C VAL A 155 9.39 -6.23 -3.27
N LEU A 156 9.74 -5.97 -2.01
CA LEU A 156 10.96 -5.23 -1.64
C LEU A 156 12.24 -5.98 -1.99
N VAL A 157 12.27 -7.30 -1.81
CA VAL A 157 13.48 -8.12 -2.01
C VAL A 157 13.60 -8.62 -3.45
N GLY A 158 12.48 -8.87 -4.13
CA GLY A 158 12.43 -9.62 -5.39
C GLY A 158 12.47 -8.78 -6.67
N GLN A 159 12.45 -7.46 -6.61
CA GLN A 159 12.37 -6.67 -7.83
C GLN A 159 13.61 -5.79 -8.06
N GLU A 160 14.48 -6.24 -8.98
CA GLU A 160 15.42 -5.34 -9.69
C GLU A 160 14.69 -4.15 -10.36
N ASN A 161 13.37 -4.25 -10.54
CA ASN A 161 12.49 -3.24 -11.14
C ASN A 161 11.54 -2.55 -10.14
N ALA A 162 11.73 -2.70 -8.82
CA ALA A 162 10.98 -1.90 -7.86
C ALA A 162 11.27 -0.41 -8.11
N SER A 163 10.26 0.38 -8.40
CA SER A 163 10.41 1.82 -8.65
C SER A 163 10.03 2.65 -7.43
N GLY A 164 10.64 3.81 -7.32
CA GLY A 164 10.25 4.79 -6.31
C GLY A 164 10.53 4.36 -4.87
N LEU A 165 9.58 4.59 -3.97
CA LEU A 165 9.77 4.40 -2.53
C LEU A 165 10.23 2.99 -2.15
N LEU A 166 9.66 1.92 -2.71
CA LEU A 166 10.03 0.56 -2.33
C LEU A 166 11.50 0.27 -2.66
N ARG A 167 12.00 0.74 -3.80
CA ARG A 167 13.41 0.66 -4.15
C ARG A 167 14.28 1.44 -3.15
N SER A 168 13.86 2.64 -2.79
CA SER A 168 14.60 3.47 -1.83
C SER A 168 14.72 2.86 -0.44
N LEU A 169 13.75 2.03 -0.03
CA LEU A 169 13.79 1.33 1.27
C LEU A 169 14.88 0.25 1.31
N THR A 170 15.27 -0.30 0.16
CA THR A 170 16.38 -1.25 0.06
C THR A 170 17.74 -0.58 -0.15
N HIS A 171 17.76 0.71 -0.55
CA HIS A 171 19.01 1.44 -0.75
C HIS A 171 19.68 1.77 0.60
N PRO A 172 20.93 1.32 0.86
CA PRO A 172 21.53 1.38 2.20
C PRO A 172 21.64 2.78 2.81
N GLN A 173 21.74 3.81 1.97
CA GLN A 173 21.92 5.20 2.38
C GLN A 173 20.60 5.98 2.34
N ILE A 174 19.84 5.89 1.23
CA ILE A 174 18.58 6.62 1.06
C ILE A 174 17.52 6.17 2.06
N SER A 175 17.45 4.87 2.38
CA SER A 175 16.53 4.32 3.38
C SER A 175 16.65 4.99 4.75
N LYS A 176 17.85 5.42 5.15
CA LYS A 176 18.07 6.12 6.43
C LYS A 176 17.37 7.49 6.45
N ALA A 177 17.51 8.26 5.36
CA ALA A 177 16.87 9.56 5.24
C ALA A 177 15.33 9.42 5.14
N VAL A 178 14.84 8.46 4.36
CA VAL A 178 13.40 8.16 4.25
C VAL A 178 12.82 7.75 5.60
N ALA A 179 13.48 6.85 6.32
CA ALA A 179 13.06 6.42 7.65
C ALA A 179 13.05 7.59 8.67
N ALA A 180 14.02 8.50 8.59
CA ALA A 180 14.06 9.69 9.44
C ALA A 180 12.92 10.66 9.14
N ILE A 181 12.65 10.95 7.86
CA ILE A 181 11.50 11.77 7.43
C ILE A 181 10.18 11.18 7.92
N HIS A 182 10.00 9.86 7.84
CA HIS A 182 8.77 9.20 8.26
C HIS A 182 8.62 9.16 9.79
N ALA A 183 9.72 8.97 10.51
CA ALA A 183 9.70 8.90 11.98
C ALA A 183 9.40 10.25 12.64
N ASP A 184 9.93 11.33 12.06
CA ASP A 184 9.72 12.69 12.57
C ASP A 184 9.51 13.69 11.42
N PRO A 185 8.32 13.73 10.83
CA PRO A 185 8.00 14.64 9.74
C PRO A 185 7.98 16.11 10.17
N ALA A 186 7.79 16.39 11.47
CA ALA A 186 7.75 17.75 12.00
C ALA A 186 9.13 18.39 12.14
N HIS A 187 10.17 17.56 12.22
CA HIS A 187 11.55 18.04 12.27
C HIS A 187 11.89 18.92 11.05
N GLN A 188 12.69 19.97 11.28
CA GLN A 188 13.10 20.88 10.20
C GLN A 188 14.26 20.27 9.40
N TRP A 189 13.92 19.26 8.58
CA TRP A 189 14.87 18.57 7.73
C TRP A 189 15.41 19.49 6.63
N SER A 190 16.72 19.67 6.59
CA SER A 190 17.42 20.31 5.48
C SER A 190 18.07 19.28 4.57
N LEU A 191 18.47 19.69 3.37
CA LEU A 191 19.22 18.83 2.47
C LEU A 191 20.54 18.36 3.10
N GLU A 192 21.19 19.26 3.88
CA GLU A 192 22.41 18.95 4.62
C GLU A 192 22.20 17.84 5.62
N THR A 193 21.23 18.01 6.52
CA THR A 193 20.99 17.03 7.60
C THR A 193 20.58 15.66 7.07
N LEU A 194 19.80 15.61 5.99
CA LEU A 194 19.43 14.35 5.33
C LEU A 194 20.62 13.70 4.63
N ALA A 195 21.49 14.48 3.98
CA ALA A 195 22.70 13.97 3.34
C ALA A 195 23.70 13.42 4.38
N GLU A 196 23.88 14.11 5.53
CA GLU A 196 24.69 13.63 6.65
C GLU A 196 24.17 12.30 7.20
N LEU A 197 22.86 12.16 7.43
CA LEU A 197 22.25 10.89 7.85
C LEU A 197 22.48 9.75 6.85
N ALA A 198 22.47 10.08 5.57
CA ALA A 198 22.74 9.14 4.50
C ALA A 198 24.24 8.81 4.36
N GLY A 199 25.14 9.59 5.00
CA GLY A 199 26.58 9.47 4.81
C GLY A 199 27.02 9.84 3.40
N MET A 200 26.41 10.88 2.81
CA MET A 200 26.63 11.32 1.43
C MET A 200 26.90 12.84 1.37
N SER A 201 27.57 13.28 0.28
CA SER A 201 27.61 14.71 -0.02
C SER A 201 26.21 15.20 -0.44
N ARG A 202 25.92 16.51 -0.26
CA ARG A 202 24.63 17.11 -0.62
C ARG A 202 24.23 16.86 -2.09
N SER A 203 25.15 17.04 -3.00
CA SER A 203 24.91 16.84 -4.43
C SER A 203 24.62 15.39 -4.78
N SER A 204 25.45 14.46 -4.25
CA SER A 204 25.26 13.03 -4.45
C SER A 204 23.93 12.55 -3.84
N PHE A 205 23.62 12.99 -2.62
CA PHE A 205 22.37 12.65 -1.96
C PHE A 205 21.16 13.14 -2.77
N ALA A 206 21.15 14.41 -3.20
CA ALA A 206 20.01 14.97 -3.94
C ALA A 206 19.78 14.23 -5.29
N SER A 207 20.85 13.92 -6.02
CA SER A 207 20.75 13.15 -7.27
C SER A 207 20.25 11.73 -7.00
N THR A 208 20.92 10.98 -6.12
CA THR A 208 20.55 9.59 -5.81
C THR A 208 19.14 9.49 -5.26
N PHE A 209 18.74 10.42 -4.36
CA PHE A 209 17.37 10.45 -3.81
C PHE A 209 16.33 10.64 -4.93
N LYS A 210 16.60 11.57 -5.87
CA LYS A 210 15.70 11.81 -7.01
C LYS A 210 15.64 10.61 -7.95
N ASP A 211 16.77 9.97 -8.21
CA ASP A 211 16.85 8.79 -9.10
C ASP A 211 16.12 7.58 -8.49
N GLU A 212 16.24 7.39 -7.17
CA GLU A 212 15.62 6.27 -6.45
C GLU A 212 14.12 6.49 -6.19
N ILE A 213 13.69 7.71 -5.83
CA ILE A 213 12.30 8.01 -5.41
C ILE A 213 11.47 8.65 -6.52
N GLY A 214 12.14 9.27 -7.51
CA GLY A 214 11.49 10.03 -8.58
C GLY A 214 11.14 11.48 -8.19
N ASP A 215 11.57 11.95 -7.00
CA ASP A 215 11.28 13.29 -6.51
C ASP A 215 12.44 13.86 -5.68
N SER A 216 12.49 15.18 -5.52
CA SER A 216 13.49 15.79 -4.65
C SER A 216 13.18 15.55 -3.16
N PRO A 217 14.21 15.52 -2.26
CA PRO A 217 13.99 15.33 -0.83
C PRO A 217 13.00 16.32 -0.21
N GLY A 218 13.05 17.59 -0.60
CA GLY A 218 12.15 18.63 -0.12
C GLY A 218 10.71 18.45 -0.57
N ASN A 219 10.50 18.08 -1.84
CA ASN A 219 9.17 17.79 -2.35
C ASN A 219 8.59 16.53 -1.71
N TYR A 220 9.41 15.49 -1.53
CA TYR A 220 9.01 14.27 -0.85
C TYR A 220 8.55 14.53 0.58
N LEU A 221 9.34 15.29 1.37
CA LEU A 221 8.98 15.71 2.72
C LEU A 221 7.68 16.52 2.73
N SER A 222 7.54 17.47 1.80
CA SER A 222 6.32 18.28 1.68
C SER A 222 5.10 17.40 1.39
N ARG A 223 5.19 16.47 0.45
CA ARG A 223 4.10 15.51 0.15
C ARG A 223 3.75 14.64 1.35
N TRP A 224 4.76 14.15 2.05
CA TRP A 224 4.57 13.37 3.27
C TRP A 224 3.79 14.16 4.33
N ARG A 225 4.22 15.40 4.61
CA ARG A 225 3.53 16.30 5.55
C ARG A 225 2.07 16.58 5.16
N ILE A 226 1.80 16.80 3.87
CA ILE A 226 0.44 17.01 3.37
C ILE A 226 -0.39 15.73 3.54
N THR A 227 0.15 14.57 3.26
CA THR A 227 -0.54 13.29 3.51
C THR A 227 -0.93 13.13 4.98
N LEU A 228 -0.02 13.41 5.91
CA LEU A 228 -0.30 13.37 7.35
C LEU A 228 -1.37 14.38 7.78
N SER A 229 -1.34 15.57 7.18
CA SER A 229 -2.30 16.63 7.49
C SER A 229 -3.75 16.27 7.17
N GLN A 230 -3.97 15.41 6.17
CA GLN A 230 -5.32 15.02 5.76
C GLN A 230 -6.12 14.32 6.88
N ALA A 231 -5.45 13.50 7.69
CA ALA A 231 -6.08 12.86 8.84
C ALA A 231 -6.52 13.90 9.88
N LEU A 232 -5.60 14.80 10.24
CA LEU A 232 -5.87 15.85 11.21
C LEU A 232 -6.99 16.80 10.76
N ILE A 233 -7.06 17.07 9.45
CA ILE A 233 -8.11 17.92 8.87
C ILE A 233 -9.47 17.22 8.95
N ARG A 234 -9.56 15.90 8.67
CA ARG A 234 -10.79 15.12 8.83
C ARG A 234 -11.27 15.06 10.29
N GLU A 235 -10.34 14.98 11.23
CA GLU A 235 -10.60 15.03 12.67
C GLU A 235 -11.02 16.43 13.16
N GLY A 236 -11.07 17.44 12.29
CA GLY A 236 -11.49 18.79 12.63
C GLY A 236 -10.43 19.62 13.37
N VAL A 237 -9.17 19.18 13.38
CA VAL A 237 -8.07 19.91 14.03
C VAL A 237 -7.91 21.28 13.37
N PRO A 238 -7.80 22.40 14.15
CA PRO A 238 -7.58 23.72 13.59
C PRO A 238 -6.36 23.80 12.67
N LEU A 239 -6.48 24.44 11.49
CA LEU A 239 -5.44 24.43 10.46
C LEU A 239 -4.09 25.00 10.93
N LYS A 240 -4.09 25.90 11.91
CA LYS A 240 -2.85 26.38 12.54
C LYS A 240 -2.12 25.24 13.26
N LEU A 241 -2.85 24.47 14.07
CA LEU A 241 -2.30 23.32 14.79
C LEU A 241 -1.92 22.18 13.83
N VAL A 242 -2.68 21.98 12.76
CA VAL A 242 -2.30 21.03 11.70
C VAL A 242 -0.94 21.40 11.13
N ALA A 243 -0.75 22.67 10.71
CA ALA A 243 0.52 23.15 10.16
C ALA A 243 1.71 22.90 11.11
N GLU A 244 1.54 23.22 12.39
CA GLU A 244 2.56 23.01 13.43
C GLU A 244 2.89 21.50 13.59
N ARG A 245 1.86 20.66 13.73
CA ARG A 245 2.03 19.20 13.95
C ARG A 245 2.71 18.48 12.79
N VAL A 246 2.51 18.96 11.56
CA VAL A 246 3.16 18.36 10.39
C VAL A 246 4.47 19.06 10.00
N GLY A 247 4.93 20.07 10.79
CA GLY A 247 6.25 20.67 10.67
C GLY A 247 6.37 21.88 9.76
N TYR A 248 5.27 22.58 9.45
CA TYR A 248 5.35 23.88 8.78
C TYR A 248 5.55 25.01 9.77
N VAL A 249 6.51 25.88 9.49
CA VAL A 249 6.83 27.05 10.32
C VAL A 249 5.67 28.05 10.37
N SER A 250 4.85 28.11 9.32
CA SER A 250 3.70 29.00 9.25
C SER A 250 2.48 28.33 8.61
N GLN A 251 1.30 28.73 9.07
CA GLN A 251 0.04 28.30 8.46
C GLN A 251 -0.04 28.69 6.97
N ALA A 252 0.48 29.87 6.61
CA ALA A 252 0.47 30.32 5.21
C ALA A 252 1.31 29.41 4.30
N GLY A 253 2.49 28.96 4.78
CA GLY A 253 3.33 27.98 4.07
C GLY A 253 2.62 26.64 3.88
N PHE A 254 1.97 26.16 4.92
CA PHE A 254 1.15 24.95 4.87
C PHE A 254 0.02 25.06 3.85
N LEU A 255 -0.80 26.12 3.90
CA LEU A 255 -1.93 26.32 2.99
C LEU A 255 -1.49 26.36 1.52
N ARG A 256 -0.36 27.01 1.23
CA ARG A 256 0.23 27.06 -0.11
C ARG A 256 0.66 25.66 -0.56
N ALA A 257 1.40 24.93 0.26
CA ALA A 257 1.85 23.57 -0.06
C ALA A 257 0.66 22.63 -0.26
N PHE A 258 -0.35 22.70 0.59
CA PHE A 258 -1.57 21.89 0.47
C PHE A 258 -2.29 22.17 -0.85
N LYS A 259 -2.49 23.46 -1.20
CA LYS A 259 -3.15 23.85 -2.46
C LYS A 259 -2.38 23.39 -3.69
N ILE A 260 -1.05 23.49 -3.68
CA ILE A 260 -0.21 23.01 -4.79
C ILE A 260 -0.37 21.51 -4.98
N GLN A 261 -0.38 20.73 -3.89
CA GLN A 261 -0.41 19.27 -3.98
C GLN A 261 -1.81 18.69 -4.18
N MET A 262 -2.83 19.33 -3.61
CA MET A 262 -4.21 18.83 -3.63
C MET A 262 -5.09 19.55 -4.67
N GLY A 263 -4.58 20.59 -5.34
CA GLY A 263 -5.34 21.41 -6.28
C GLY A 263 -6.37 22.33 -5.63
N MET A 264 -6.62 22.21 -4.33
CA MET A 264 -7.65 22.98 -3.59
C MET A 264 -7.23 23.28 -2.15
N SER A 265 -7.98 24.18 -1.49
CA SER A 265 -7.70 24.52 -0.09
C SER A 265 -8.06 23.36 0.86
N PRO A 266 -7.43 23.29 2.08
CA PRO A 266 -7.79 22.28 3.08
C PRO A 266 -9.28 22.27 3.45
N THR A 267 -9.90 23.43 3.56
CA THR A 267 -11.33 23.56 3.86
C THR A 267 -12.20 23.02 2.72
N SER A 268 -11.90 23.39 1.48
CA SER A 268 -12.59 22.85 0.31
C SER A 268 -12.41 21.35 0.19
N TRP A 269 -11.20 20.86 0.43
CA TRP A 269 -10.88 19.43 0.41
C TRP A 269 -11.70 18.65 1.44
N ARG A 270 -11.80 19.12 2.69
CA ARG A 270 -12.62 18.50 3.73
C ARG A 270 -14.09 18.38 3.32
N ASN A 271 -14.66 19.47 2.81
CA ASN A 271 -16.07 19.51 2.40
C ASN A 271 -16.39 18.58 1.22
N HIS A 272 -15.39 18.23 0.39
CA HIS A 272 -15.55 17.25 -0.70
C HIS A 272 -15.49 15.79 -0.20
N GLN A 273 -14.93 15.53 0.96
CA GLN A 273 -14.85 14.18 1.55
C GLN A 273 -16.12 13.83 2.35
N GLU A 274 -16.93 14.83 2.72
CA GLU A 274 -18.17 14.66 3.48
C GLU A 274 -19.41 14.50 2.56
N LYS A 275 -19.24 14.58 1.24
CA LYS A 275 -20.25 14.31 0.22
C LYS A 275 -20.07 12.94 -0.40
#